data_c66eb016ae36a506de7a7df25dc005f3
#
_entry.id   c66eb016ae36a506de7a7df25dc005f3
#
_cell.length_a   1.000
_cell.length_b   1.000
_cell.length_c   1.000
_cell.angle_alpha   90.00
_cell.angle_beta   90.00
_cell.angle_gamma   90.00
#
_symmetry.space_group_name_H-M   'P 1'
#
loop_
_entity.id
_entity.type
_entity.pdbx_description
1 polymer ?
#
loop_
_entity_poly.entity_id
_entity_poly.type
_entity_poly.pdbx_seq_one_letter_code
_entity_poly.pdbx_strand_id
1 'polypeptide(L)'
;MKLKRACLVINPHAGQNVTQIADLVAVLSAAGWSTEIAIKEYGGHSMELAARAAKANYDLIIGYGGDGTLHQVLNGVMTSRKRSSIIGVIPGGTVNVWAAEIGVPNDPVQAALTLCNTEARKVDIGHIEVQGLSFPGTSQDDQEQRREKKRKQLHNGVVKGITKANQHFLLMASLGFDAAVMEHVSKDLKYRVGRLAVGLSGAEELHRQHPFPVEIRVGGTKQEEEKVWKGEAFQVIVGNTRRYGVPVQFTPNAYLDSGLLEVCVITAGNTLKTIEQIASLLFRRRPDNATAEYFDGASITISVPASIALQLDGSPTRLKDYLNKSDREALQSAENADQVMVTYRFDAMPRAVQVAIPSTYDGALFEKPLVEEKPKVPLHKQKAEDAFQQDLDHVEEVQHESREQIATLLADGHQVTVKGVASQSQKQHTYIIAGTVPHQMTGDTTPVALCVDESVIISRNSGEQISIEMIQELQEGAKIIAMGKKSKYGVIRATRVVI
;
A
#
# COMPACT_ATOMS: atom_id res chain seq x y z
N MET A 1 15.83 25.63 3.73
CA MET A 1 15.26 24.30 4.00
C MET A 1 15.08 23.59 2.66
N LYS A 2 15.65 22.39 2.46
CA LYS A 2 15.48 21.66 1.21
C LYS A 2 14.04 21.15 1.16
N LEU A 3 13.26 21.56 0.17
CA LEU A 3 11.88 21.08 -0.02
C LEU A 3 11.91 19.55 -0.21
N LYS A 4 11.09 18.84 0.52
CA LYS A 4 10.86 17.40 0.32
C LYS A 4 10.13 17.20 -1.00
N ARG A 5 10.57 16.22 -1.80
CA ARG A 5 10.03 15.96 -3.15
C ARG A 5 9.16 14.72 -3.14
N ALA A 6 7.93 14.85 -3.60
CA ALA A 6 7.01 13.75 -3.80
C ALA A 6 6.72 13.53 -5.29
N CYS A 7 6.58 12.27 -5.72
CA CYS A 7 6.09 11.89 -7.04
C CYS A 7 4.77 11.13 -6.86
N LEU A 8 3.68 11.65 -7.40
CA LEU A 8 2.36 11.04 -7.38
C LEU A 8 2.15 10.28 -8.69
N VAL A 9 2.30 8.95 -8.64
CA VAL A 9 2.10 8.04 -9.78
C VAL A 9 0.63 7.65 -9.84
N ILE A 10 -0.08 8.16 -10.85
CA ILE A 10 -1.53 8.01 -10.98
C ILE A 10 -1.88 6.97 -12.04
N ASN A 11 -2.75 6.03 -11.67
CA ASN A 11 -3.45 5.18 -12.62
C ASN A 11 -4.83 5.79 -12.94
N PRO A 12 -5.05 6.41 -14.11
CA PRO A 12 -6.29 7.12 -14.43
C PRO A 12 -7.52 6.18 -14.53
N HIS A 13 -7.29 4.88 -14.67
CA HIS A 13 -8.36 3.87 -14.67
C HIS A 13 -8.68 3.32 -13.28
N ALA A 14 -7.96 3.74 -12.25
CA ALA A 14 -8.22 3.36 -10.87
C ALA A 14 -9.09 4.43 -10.21
N GLY A 15 -10.34 4.05 -9.93
CA GLY A 15 -11.28 4.90 -9.20
C GLY A 15 -12.00 5.96 -10.05
N GLN A 16 -13.14 6.43 -9.54
CA GLN A 16 -13.96 7.45 -10.17
C GLN A 16 -13.44 8.89 -9.96
N ASN A 17 -12.29 9.09 -9.30
CA ASN A 17 -11.93 10.34 -8.64
C ASN A 17 -10.66 11.01 -9.18
N VAL A 18 -10.40 10.95 -10.49
CA VAL A 18 -9.35 11.79 -11.13
C VAL A 18 -9.60 13.29 -10.88
N THR A 19 -10.84 13.67 -10.59
CA THR A 19 -11.25 15.05 -10.25
C THR A 19 -10.64 15.58 -8.95
N GLN A 20 -10.15 14.72 -8.06
CA GLN A 20 -9.59 15.11 -6.75
C GLN A 20 -8.07 15.34 -6.75
N ILE A 21 -7.39 15.26 -7.89
CA ILE A 21 -5.92 15.45 -7.96
C ILE A 21 -5.50 16.81 -7.39
N ALA A 22 -6.28 17.85 -7.64
CA ALA A 22 -6.00 19.19 -7.14
C ALA A 22 -6.07 19.26 -5.60
N ASP A 23 -7.05 18.56 -4.99
CA ASP A 23 -7.18 18.43 -3.55
C ASP A 23 -5.95 17.72 -2.96
N LEU A 24 -5.52 16.61 -3.57
CA LEU A 24 -4.36 15.84 -3.12
C LEU A 24 -3.08 16.67 -3.16
N VAL A 25 -2.86 17.40 -4.27
CA VAL A 25 -1.68 18.28 -4.41
C VAL A 25 -1.73 19.41 -3.40
N ALA A 26 -2.90 19.99 -3.12
CA ALA A 26 -3.06 21.03 -2.11
C ALA A 26 -2.70 20.51 -0.70
N VAL A 27 -3.21 19.33 -0.32
CA VAL A 27 -2.90 18.68 0.97
C VAL A 27 -1.40 18.39 1.10
N LEU A 28 -0.80 17.73 0.10
CA LEU A 28 0.63 17.41 0.12
C LEU A 28 1.50 18.67 0.14
N SER A 29 1.11 19.72 -0.59
CA SER A 29 1.82 21.00 -0.59
C SER A 29 1.72 21.70 0.76
N ALA A 30 0.56 21.62 1.42
CA ALA A 30 0.38 22.13 2.78
C ALA A 30 1.29 21.41 3.78
N ALA A 31 1.50 20.10 3.58
CA ALA A 31 2.44 19.29 4.37
C ALA A 31 3.93 19.54 4.00
N GLY A 32 4.22 20.48 3.10
CA GLY A 32 5.59 20.85 2.74
C GLY A 32 6.22 19.98 1.63
N TRP A 33 5.40 19.21 0.90
CA TRP A 33 5.87 18.42 -0.24
C TRP A 33 5.80 19.21 -1.55
N SER A 34 6.88 19.19 -2.33
CA SER A 34 6.86 19.57 -3.74
C SER A 34 6.46 18.36 -4.55
N THR A 35 5.21 18.33 -5.02
CA THR A 35 4.61 17.17 -5.66
C THR A 35 4.64 17.27 -7.16
N GLU A 36 5.26 16.28 -7.83
CA GLU A 36 5.19 16.06 -9.27
C GLU A 36 4.12 15.00 -9.58
N ILE A 37 3.30 15.26 -10.59
CA ILE A 37 2.25 14.35 -11.05
C ILE A 37 2.79 13.53 -12.22
N ALA A 38 2.71 12.20 -12.13
CA ALA A 38 3.13 11.26 -13.14
C ALA A 38 1.97 10.33 -13.52
N ILE A 39 1.37 10.54 -14.68
CA ILE A 39 0.17 9.80 -15.13
C ILE A 39 0.59 8.58 -15.94
N LYS A 40 0.02 7.43 -15.61
CA LYS A 40 0.19 6.18 -16.36
C LYS A 40 -0.56 6.25 -17.69
N GLU A 41 0.10 5.87 -18.78
CA GLU A 41 -0.47 5.84 -20.14
C GLU A 41 -0.70 4.42 -20.66
N TYR A 42 0.15 3.45 -20.27
CA TYR A 42 0.13 2.06 -20.76
C TYR A 42 0.42 1.04 -19.67
N GLY A 43 0.29 -0.24 -20.00
CA GLY A 43 0.62 -1.33 -19.09
C GLY A 43 2.11 -1.35 -18.69
N GLY A 44 2.42 -1.34 -17.39
CA GLY A 44 3.80 -1.28 -16.88
C GLY A 44 4.37 0.12 -16.69
N HIS A 45 3.70 1.19 -17.20
CA HIS A 45 4.22 2.57 -17.12
C HIS A 45 4.37 3.05 -15.68
N SER A 46 3.51 2.65 -14.74
CA SER A 46 3.67 3.02 -13.33
C SER A 46 4.99 2.54 -12.74
N MET A 47 5.49 1.37 -13.15
CA MET A 47 6.81 0.86 -12.74
C MET A 47 7.94 1.74 -13.28
N GLU A 48 7.87 2.15 -14.56
CA GLU A 48 8.86 3.01 -15.17
C GLU A 48 8.87 4.42 -14.57
N LEU A 49 7.68 4.98 -14.26
CA LEU A 49 7.52 6.27 -13.59
C LEU A 49 8.15 6.24 -12.19
N ALA A 50 7.84 5.18 -11.40
CA ALA A 50 8.40 5.00 -10.08
C ALA A 50 9.93 4.78 -10.12
N ALA A 51 10.43 4.02 -11.10
CA ALA A 51 11.86 3.81 -11.28
C ALA A 51 12.59 5.13 -11.61
N ARG A 52 12.01 5.98 -12.46
CA ARG A 52 12.55 7.32 -12.76
C ARG A 52 12.56 8.21 -11.53
N ALA A 53 11.46 8.23 -10.76
CA ALA A 53 11.36 9.01 -9.53
C ALA A 53 12.39 8.54 -8.49
N ALA A 54 12.53 7.23 -8.26
CA ALA A 54 13.50 6.67 -7.34
C ALA A 54 14.95 6.99 -7.75
N LYS A 55 15.28 6.89 -9.04
CA LYS A 55 16.59 7.26 -9.60
C LYS A 55 16.87 8.76 -9.47
N ALA A 56 15.84 9.60 -9.58
CA ALA A 56 15.92 11.04 -9.38
C ALA A 56 15.92 11.46 -7.90
N ASN A 57 15.98 10.49 -6.97
CA ASN A 57 16.00 10.68 -5.52
C ASN A 57 14.81 11.51 -5.00
N TYR A 58 13.58 11.14 -5.42
CA TYR A 58 12.37 11.61 -4.75
C TYR A 58 12.29 11.00 -3.35
N ASP A 59 11.90 11.81 -2.36
CA ASP A 59 11.82 11.37 -0.98
C ASP A 59 10.60 10.46 -0.76
N LEU A 60 9.47 10.76 -1.45
CA LEU A 60 8.21 10.01 -1.37
C LEU A 60 7.71 9.69 -2.79
N ILE A 61 7.35 8.44 -3.04
CA ILE A 61 6.71 7.99 -4.28
C ILE A 61 5.37 7.39 -3.91
N ILE A 62 4.29 8.04 -4.34
CA ILE A 62 2.93 7.72 -3.97
C ILE A 62 2.27 6.99 -5.14
N GLY A 63 1.78 5.78 -4.90
CA GLY A 63 0.91 5.08 -5.85
C GLY A 63 -0.55 5.48 -5.62
N TYR A 64 -1.15 6.22 -6.56
CA TYR A 64 -2.58 6.48 -6.57
C TYR A 64 -3.28 5.47 -7.50
N GLY A 65 -3.86 4.46 -6.88
CA GLY A 65 -4.52 3.34 -7.58
C GLY A 65 -4.77 2.17 -6.65
N GLY A 66 -5.05 0.99 -7.21
CA GLY A 66 -5.19 -0.26 -6.45
C GLY A 66 -3.85 -0.95 -6.20
N ASP A 67 -3.91 -2.14 -5.58
CA ASP A 67 -2.73 -2.95 -5.23
C ASP A 67 -1.81 -3.21 -6.42
N GLY A 68 -2.35 -3.41 -7.63
CA GLY A 68 -1.55 -3.55 -8.85
C GLY A 68 -0.75 -2.30 -9.25
N THR A 69 -1.22 -1.09 -8.88
CA THR A 69 -0.43 0.15 -9.06
C THR A 69 0.69 0.21 -8.02
N LEU A 70 0.37 -0.10 -6.77
CA LEU A 70 1.35 -0.18 -5.68
C LEU A 70 2.45 -1.22 -5.98
N HIS A 71 2.06 -2.40 -6.46
CA HIS A 71 2.98 -3.46 -6.90
C HIS A 71 3.95 -2.95 -7.99
N GLN A 72 3.47 -2.20 -8.99
CA GLN A 72 4.33 -1.60 -10.00
C GLN A 72 5.25 -0.52 -9.41
N VAL A 73 4.75 0.30 -8.48
CA VAL A 73 5.57 1.31 -7.77
C VAL A 73 6.68 0.64 -6.97
N LEU A 74 6.36 -0.41 -6.22
CA LEU A 74 7.34 -1.22 -5.48
C LEU A 74 8.46 -1.70 -6.42
N ASN A 75 8.08 -2.40 -7.51
CA ASN A 75 9.05 -2.97 -8.45
C ASN A 75 9.88 -1.87 -9.14
N GLY A 76 9.29 -0.69 -9.40
CA GLY A 76 10.01 0.47 -9.90
C GLY A 76 11.06 0.99 -8.90
N VAL A 77 10.70 1.16 -7.63
CA VAL A 77 11.61 1.58 -6.57
C VAL A 77 12.74 0.58 -6.37
N MET A 78 12.44 -0.73 -6.47
CA MET A 78 13.42 -1.80 -6.34
C MET A 78 14.51 -1.80 -7.43
N THR A 79 14.27 -1.16 -8.58
CA THR A 79 15.32 -0.98 -9.60
C THR A 79 16.41 0.02 -9.19
N SER A 80 16.14 0.88 -8.20
CA SER A 80 17.12 1.85 -7.69
C SER A 80 18.09 1.20 -6.72
N ARG A 81 19.39 1.47 -6.90
CA ARG A 81 20.42 0.95 -5.97
C ARG A 81 20.30 1.52 -4.56
N LYS A 82 19.88 2.78 -4.41
CA LYS A 82 19.81 3.45 -3.10
C LYS A 82 18.56 3.08 -2.29
N ARG A 83 17.44 2.76 -2.95
CA ARG A 83 16.15 2.41 -2.31
C ARG A 83 15.78 3.32 -1.13
N SER A 84 16.08 4.61 -1.25
CA SER A 84 15.88 5.60 -0.17
C SER A 84 14.52 6.27 -0.20
N SER A 85 13.77 6.09 -1.29
CA SER A 85 12.43 6.66 -1.43
C SER A 85 11.43 5.90 -0.56
N ILE A 86 10.56 6.63 0.11
CA ILE A 86 9.44 6.08 0.87
C ILE A 86 8.31 5.79 -0.12
N ILE A 87 7.67 4.64 0.00
CA ILE A 87 6.48 4.29 -0.79
C ILE A 87 5.24 4.66 0.01
N GLY A 88 4.40 5.53 -0.56
CA GLY A 88 3.09 5.87 -0.05
C GLY A 88 1.96 5.29 -0.93
N VAL A 89 0.76 5.19 -0.39
CA VAL A 89 -0.43 4.75 -1.11
C VAL A 89 -1.58 5.73 -0.94
N ILE A 90 -2.27 6.02 -2.05
CA ILE A 90 -3.61 6.61 -2.07
C ILE A 90 -4.50 5.58 -2.75
N PRO A 91 -5.45 4.96 -2.03
CA PRO A 91 -6.29 3.91 -2.58
C PRO A 91 -7.23 4.46 -3.66
N GLY A 92 -7.25 3.78 -4.81
CA GLY A 92 -8.11 4.10 -5.94
C GLY A 92 -8.61 2.85 -6.66
N GLY A 93 -8.29 1.67 -6.14
CA GLY A 93 -8.71 0.38 -6.68
C GLY A 93 -9.98 -0.17 -6.03
N THR A 94 -10.36 -1.38 -6.44
CA THR A 94 -11.58 -2.04 -5.97
C THR A 94 -11.45 -2.63 -4.55
N VAL A 95 -10.27 -3.16 -4.20
CA VAL A 95 -10.05 -3.90 -2.93
C VAL A 95 -9.11 -3.15 -2.00
N ASN A 96 -7.97 -2.66 -2.52
CA ASN A 96 -6.96 -1.88 -1.80
C ASN A 96 -6.47 -2.59 -0.52
N VAL A 97 -5.98 -3.84 -0.69
CA VAL A 97 -5.60 -4.71 0.44
C VAL A 97 -4.55 -4.07 1.32
N TRP A 98 -3.48 -3.52 0.72
CA TRP A 98 -2.42 -2.85 1.48
C TRP A 98 -2.94 -1.67 2.29
N ALA A 99 -3.72 -0.78 1.66
CA ALA A 99 -4.29 0.37 2.36
C ALA A 99 -5.15 -0.07 3.56
N ALA A 100 -5.97 -1.12 3.38
CA ALA A 100 -6.80 -1.68 4.44
C ALA A 100 -5.98 -2.35 5.55
N GLU A 101 -4.85 -3.00 5.22
CA GLU A 101 -3.96 -3.65 6.20
C GLU A 101 -3.33 -2.62 7.14
N ILE A 102 -2.94 -1.45 6.65
CA ILE A 102 -2.29 -0.41 7.43
C ILE A 102 -3.24 0.73 7.88
N GLY A 103 -4.55 0.55 7.67
CA GLY A 103 -5.55 1.51 8.15
C GLY A 103 -5.65 2.82 7.35
N VAL A 104 -5.21 2.86 6.08
CA VAL A 104 -5.38 4.02 5.21
C VAL A 104 -6.82 4.08 4.69
N PRO A 105 -7.54 5.22 4.83
CA PRO A 105 -8.91 5.40 4.35
C PRO A 105 -9.04 5.25 2.84
N ASN A 106 -10.20 4.76 2.37
CA ASN A 106 -10.47 4.62 0.93
C ASN A 106 -10.75 5.94 0.22
N ASP A 107 -11.19 6.98 0.94
CA ASP A 107 -11.33 8.32 0.37
C ASP A 107 -9.95 8.91 0.07
N PRO A 108 -9.68 9.37 -1.18
CA PRO A 108 -8.35 9.84 -1.57
C PRO A 108 -7.87 11.07 -0.79
N VAL A 109 -8.78 11.98 -0.40
CA VAL A 109 -8.43 13.18 0.36
C VAL A 109 -8.06 12.80 1.79
N GLN A 110 -8.85 11.92 2.42
CA GLN A 110 -8.54 11.38 3.75
C GLN A 110 -7.23 10.57 3.74
N ALA A 111 -6.97 9.80 2.68
CA ALA A 111 -5.71 9.08 2.51
C ALA A 111 -4.52 10.06 2.39
N ALA A 112 -4.66 11.15 1.63
CA ALA A 112 -3.63 12.18 1.52
C ALA A 112 -3.38 12.88 2.86
N LEU A 113 -4.43 13.19 3.62
CA LEU A 113 -4.33 13.73 4.98
C LEU A 113 -3.61 12.73 5.91
N THR A 114 -3.96 11.44 5.80
CA THR A 114 -3.28 10.36 6.55
C THR A 114 -1.79 10.30 6.21
N LEU A 115 -1.41 10.44 4.92
CA LEU A 115 -0.01 10.48 4.48
C LEU A 115 0.79 11.65 5.10
N CYS A 116 0.12 12.75 5.48
CA CYS A 116 0.78 13.86 6.17
C CYS A 116 1.22 13.49 7.59
N ASN A 117 0.63 12.44 8.18
CA ASN A 117 0.93 11.94 9.52
C ASN A 117 1.36 10.46 9.47
N THR A 118 2.45 10.19 8.75
CA THR A 118 3.02 8.86 8.62
C THR A 118 4.46 8.81 9.10
N GLU A 119 4.88 7.61 9.51
CA GLU A 119 6.27 7.28 9.77
C GLU A 119 6.84 6.42 8.64
N ALA A 120 8.10 6.66 8.28
CA ALA A 120 8.82 5.82 7.34
C ALA A 120 9.29 4.55 8.03
N ARG A 121 8.72 3.40 7.67
CA ARG A 121 9.10 2.09 8.19
C ARG A 121 9.80 1.27 7.14
N LYS A 122 10.91 0.64 7.51
CA LYS A 122 11.55 -0.38 6.68
C LYS A 122 10.82 -1.70 6.86
N VAL A 123 10.37 -2.26 5.74
CA VAL A 123 9.61 -3.51 5.71
C VAL A 123 10.30 -4.55 4.84
N ASP A 124 10.02 -5.79 5.14
CA ASP A 124 10.37 -6.94 4.32
C ASP A 124 9.48 -6.97 3.08
N ILE A 125 9.98 -7.58 2.02
CA ILE A 125 9.22 -7.88 0.81
C ILE A 125 9.59 -9.27 0.33
N GLY A 126 8.69 -9.90 -0.40
CA GLY A 126 9.00 -11.15 -1.08
C GLY A 126 9.68 -10.91 -2.43
N HIS A 127 10.57 -11.80 -2.81
CA HIS A 127 11.21 -11.88 -4.12
C HIS A 127 10.96 -13.25 -4.72
N ILE A 128 10.65 -13.31 -6.02
CA ILE A 128 10.46 -14.56 -6.76
C ILE A 128 11.49 -14.74 -7.85
N GLU A 129 12.00 -15.96 -7.97
CA GLU A 129 12.89 -16.40 -9.05
C GLU A 129 12.45 -17.77 -9.57
N VAL A 130 12.46 -17.97 -10.90
CA VAL A 130 12.33 -19.30 -11.50
C VAL A 130 13.68 -19.97 -11.53
N GLN A 131 13.85 -21.05 -10.78
CA GLN A 131 15.11 -21.81 -10.73
C GLN A 131 15.31 -22.69 -11.96
N GLY A 132 14.23 -23.26 -12.50
CA GLY A 132 14.31 -24.08 -13.69
C GLY A 132 13.03 -24.84 -14.02
N LEU A 133 13.07 -25.52 -15.15
CA LEU A 133 12.05 -26.45 -15.62
C LEU A 133 12.59 -27.88 -15.54
N SER A 134 11.71 -28.81 -15.17
CA SER A 134 11.97 -30.25 -15.18
C SER A 134 11.02 -30.93 -16.15
N PHE A 135 11.55 -31.64 -17.13
CA PHE A 135 10.78 -32.35 -18.16
C PHE A 135 10.66 -33.82 -17.80
N PRO A 136 9.58 -34.51 -18.19
CA PRO A 136 9.45 -35.98 -18.04
C PRO A 136 10.64 -36.71 -18.65
N GLY A 137 11.17 -37.71 -17.91
CA GLY A 137 12.30 -38.54 -18.42
C GLY A 137 13.69 -37.90 -18.32
N THR A 138 13.82 -36.66 -17.80
CA THR A 138 15.13 -36.04 -17.59
C THR A 138 15.76 -36.55 -16.28
N SER A 139 17.01 -37.01 -16.31
CA SER A 139 17.72 -37.51 -15.13
C SER A 139 17.95 -36.34 -14.11
N GLN A 140 18.08 -36.71 -12.84
CA GLN A 140 18.39 -35.71 -11.78
C GLN A 140 19.72 -34.99 -12.02
N ASP A 141 20.73 -35.71 -12.56
CA ASP A 141 22.04 -35.16 -12.88
C ASP A 141 22.00 -34.09 -13.98
N ASP A 142 21.17 -34.31 -15.03
CA ASP A 142 20.98 -33.31 -16.09
C ASP A 142 20.27 -32.04 -15.58
N GLN A 143 19.36 -32.22 -14.64
CA GLN A 143 18.65 -31.09 -13.99
C GLN A 143 19.61 -30.25 -13.12
N GLU A 144 20.50 -30.92 -12.37
CA GLU A 144 21.47 -30.27 -11.50
C GLU A 144 22.54 -29.53 -12.30
N GLN A 145 23.02 -30.11 -13.41
CA GLN A 145 23.93 -29.46 -14.35
C GLN A 145 23.29 -28.20 -15.00
N ARG A 146 22.02 -28.26 -15.38
CA ARG A 146 21.27 -27.09 -15.89
C ARG A 146 21.13 -25.99 -14.82
N ARG A 147 20.83 -26.37 -13.57
CA ARG A 147 20.76 -25.45 -12.41
C ARG A 147 22.11 -24.80 -12.13
N GLU A 148 23.19 -25.57 -12.15
CA GLU A 148 24.54 -25.07 -11.90
C GLU A 148 25.03 -24.13 -13.02
N LYS A 149 24.72 -24.44 -14.27
CA LYS A 149 25.01 -23.57 -15.42
C LYS A 149 24.27 -22.24 -15.33
N LYS A 150 23.02 -22.26 -14.86
CA LYS A 150 22.21 -21.07 -14.63
C LYS A 150 22.74 -20.24 -13.44
N ARG A 151 23.16 -20.88 -12.34
CA ARG A 151 23.81 -20.21 -11.21
C ARG A 151 25.11 -19.49 -11.61
N LYS A 152 25.94 -20.13 -12.44
CA LYS A 152 27.17 -19.52 -12.96
C LYS A 152 26.89 -18.34 -13.90
N GLN A 153 25.80 -18.36 -14.68
CA GLN A 153 25.36 -17.24 -15.52
C GLN A 153 24.83 -16.05 -14.71
N LEU A 154 24.13 -16.29 -13.62
CA LEU A 154 23.65 -15.26 -12.69
C LEU A 154 24.80 -14.58 -11.94
N HIS A 155 25.84 -15.32 -11.56
CA HIS A 155 27.04 -14.78 -10.89
C HIS A 155 27.90 -13.89 -11.80
N ASN A 156 27.87 -14.11 -13.10
CA ASN A 156 28.65 -13.34 -14.07
C ASN A 156 28.00 -12.05 -14.56
N GLY A 157 26.91 -11.60 -13.92
CA GLY A 157 26.37 -10.24 -14.09
C GLY A 157 25.80 -9.91 -15.48
N VAL A 158 25.57 -10.89 -16.36
CA VAL A 158 25.09 -10.66 -17.71
C VAL A 158 23.79 -11.41 -17.96
N VAL A 159 22.71 -10.97 -17.34
CA VAL A 159 21.35 -11.29 -17.82
C VAL A 159 20.76 -10.03 -18.42
N LYS A 160 21.25 -9.64 -19.59
CA LYS A 160 20.54 -8.72 -20.49
C LYS A 160 19.31 -9.47 -21.03
N GLY A 161 18.15 -9.31 -20.41
CA GLY A 161 16.90 -9.83 -20.96
C GLY A 161 15.75 -10.06 -19.99
N ILE A 162 15.98 -10.14 -18.69
CA ILE A 162 14.91 -10.43 -17.68
C ILE A 162 14.34 -9.16 -17.03
N THR A 163 14.64 -7.99 -17.53
CA THR A 163 14.33 -6.68 -16.89
C THR A 163 12.86 -6.25 -16.98
N LYS A 164 11.92 -7.10 -17.41
CA LYS A 164 10.50 -6.74 -17.54
C LYS A 164 9.55 -7.50 -16.62
N ALA A 165 9.99 -8.54 -15.93
CA ALA A 165 9.14 -9.27 -15.01
C ALA A 165 9.11 -8.57 -13.63
N ASN A 166 7.92 -8.46 -13.05
CA ASN A 166 7.77 -8.08 -11.65
C ASN A 166 8.35 -9.20 -10.79
N GLN A 167 9.36 -8.92 -10.00
CA GLN A 167 10.06 -9.94 -9.21
C GLN A 167 9.80 -9.81 -7.71
N HIS A 168 9.18 -8.72 -7.28
CA HIS A 168 8.96 -8.44 -5.86
C HIS A 168 7.47 -8.29 -5.58
N PHE A 169 7.05 -8.72 -4.39
CA PHE A 169 5.69 -8.53 -3.91
C PHE A 169 5.72 -8.00 -2.47
N LEU A 170 4.75 -7.15 -2.16
CA LEU A 170 4.57 -6.54 -0.84
C LEU A 170 3.61 -7.35 0.01
N LEU A 171 2.54 -7.85 -0.62
CA LEU A 171 1.46 -8.58 0.05
C LEU A 171 1.71 -10.08 0.01
N MET A 172 1.58 -10.67 -1.18
CA MET A 172 1.70 -12.11 -1.35
C MET A 172 1.89 -12.54 -2.80
N ALA A 173 2.45 -13.74 -2.96
CA ALA A 173 2.39 -14.53 -4.19
C ALA A 173 1.43 -15.70 -4.02
N SER A 174 0.82 -16.15 -5.09
CA SER A 174 -0.09 -17.31 -5.04
C SER A 174 -0.05 -18.13 -6.31
N LEU A 175 -0.20 -19.44 -6.15
CA LEU A 175 -0.21 -20.45 -7.18
C LEU A 175 -1.51 -21.24 -7.12
N GLY A 176 -2.22 -21.37 -8.25
CA GLY A 176 -3.43 -22.17 -8.36
C GLY A 176 -4.69 -21.36 -8.56
N PHE A 177 -5.77 -21.72 -7.85
CA PHE A 177 -7.13 -21.27 -8.09
C PHE A 177 -7.31 -19.75 -8.18
N ASP A 178 -6.84 -19.00 -7.21
CA ASP A 178 -7.02 -17.55 -7.18
C ASP A 178 -6.25 -16.82 -8.29
N ALA A 179 -5.06 -17.33 -8.63
CA ALA A 179 -4.27 -16.83 -9.73
C ALA A 179 -4.99 -17.06 -11.08
N ALA A 180 -5.62 -18.24 -11.26
CA ALA A 180 -6.42 -18.57 -12.42
C ALA A 180 -7.67 -17.66 -12.52
N VAL A 181 -8.35 -17.43 -11.41
CA VAL A 181 -9.46 -16.45 -11.35
C VAL A 181 -9.00 -15.06 -11.78
N MET A 182 -7.85 -14.59 -11.28
CA MET A 182 -7.32 -13.27 -11.65
C MET A 182 -6.90 -13.18 -13.12
N GLU A 183 -6.49 -14.28 -13.74
CA GLU A 183 -6.13 -14.34 -15.15
C GLU A 183 -7.38 -14.24 -16.05
N HIS A 184 -8.48 -14.87 -15.67
CA HIS A 184 -9.72 -14.91 -16.45
C HIS A 184 -10.63 -13.67 -16.25
N VAL A 185 -10.48 -12.93 -15.15
CA VAL A 185 -11.22 -11.66 -14.97
C VAL A 185 -10.73 -10.62 -15.97
N SER A 186 -11.57 -10.30 -16.97
CA SER A 186 -11.25 -9.24 -17.93
C SER A 186 -11.08 -7.90 -17.20
N LYS A 187 -10.11 -7.09 -17.64
CA LYS A 187 -9.87 -5.76 -17.06
C LYS A 187 -11.13 -4.89 -17.11
N ASP A 188 -11.86 -4.94 -18.21
CA ASP A 188 -13.10 -4.17 -18.41
C ASP A 188 -14.20 -4.60 -17.44
N LEU A 189 -14.33 -5.91 -17.17
CA LEU A 189 -15.30 -6.44 -16.22
C LEU A 189 -14.93 -6.05 -14.77
N LYS A 190 -13.65 -6.12 -14.43
CA LYS A 190 -13.12 -5.71 -13.11
C LYS A 190 -13.41 -4.21 -12.84
N TYR A 191 -13.26 -3.35 -13.84
CA TYR A 191 -13.55 -1.91 -13.70
C TYR A 191 -15.04 -1.57 -13.65
N ARG A 192 -15.90 -2.35 -14.35
CA ARG A 192 -17.36 -2.07 -14.40
C ARG A 192 -18.14 -2.67 -13.23
N VAL A 193 -17.77 -3.85 -12.77
CA VAL A 193 -18.56 -4.65 -11.80
C VAL A 193 -17.81 -4.86 -10.48
N GLY A 194 -16.54 -4.51 -10.42
CA GLY A 194 -15.73 -4.53 -9.19
C GLY A 194 -15.68 -5.91 -8.53
N ARG A 195 -15.99 -5.98 -7.23
CA ARG A 195 -15.92 -7.21 -6.43
C ARG A 195 -16.82 -8.34 -6.94
N LEU A 196 -17.95 -8.03 -7.54
CA LEU A 196 -18.88 -9.01 -8.09
C LEU A 196 -18.26 -9.77 -9.28
N ALA A 197 -17.45 -9.10 -10.10
CA ALA A 197 -16.76 -9.75 -11.21
C ALA A 197 -15.80 -10.84 -10.74
N VAL A 198 -15.06 -10.59 -9.66
CA VAL A 198 -14.14 -11.56 -9.05
C VAL A 198 -14.91 -12.74 -8.49
N GLY A 199 -16.05 -12.50 -7.84
CA GLY A 199 -16.92 -13.56 -7.31
C GLY A 199 -17.52 -14.46 -8.38
N LEU A 200 -18.04 -13.89 -9.48
CA LEU A 200 -18.60 -14.64 -10.59
C LEU A 200 -17.54 -15.47 -11.33
N SER A 201 -16.39 -14.87 -11.65
CA SER A 201 -15.28 -15.59 -12.29
C SER A 201 -14.72 -16.67 -11.39
N GLY A 202 -14.75 -16.48 -10.06
CA GLY A 202 -14.37 -17.50 -9.08
C GLY A 202 -15.29 -18.72 -9.12
N ALA A 203 -16.59 -18.52 -9.23
CA ALA A 203 -17.55 -19.63 -9.31
C ALA A 203 -17.39 -20.46 -10.60
N GLU A 204 -17.14 -19.80 -11.74
CA GLU A 204 -16.87 -20.51 -13.01
C GLU A 204 -15.54 -21.26 -12.97
N GLU A 205 -14.48 -20.64 -12.45
CA GLU A 205 -13.14 -21.21 -12.41
C GLU A 205 -13.07 -22.40 -11.44
N LEU A 206 -13.83 -22.38 -10.34
CA LEU A 206 -13.87 -23.45 -9.36
C LEU A 206 -14.22 -24.82 -9.97
N HIS A 207 -15.08 -24.85 -10.99
CA HIS A 207 -15.45 -26.09 -11.70
C HIS A 207 -14.35 -26.61 -12.65
N ARG A 208 -13.40 -25.76 -13.02
CA ARG A 208 -12.32 -26.10 -13.95
C ARG A 208 -11.02 -26.48 -13.26
N GLN A 209 -10.87 -26.07 -11.99
CA GLN A 209 -9.64 -26.32 -11.26
C GLN A 209 -9.61 -27.72 -10.64
N HIS A 210 -8.48 -28.37 -10.80
CA HIS A 210 -8.17 -29.65 -10.21
C HIS A 210 -6.99 -29.52 -9.25
N PRO A 211 -6.90 -30.37 -8.21
CA PRO A 211 -5.70 -30.45 -7.40
C PRO A 211 -4.46 -30.73 -8.25
N PHE A 212 -3.35 -30.15 -7.85
CA PHE A 212 -2.09 -30.30 -8.56
C PHE A 212 -0.97 -30.73 -7.61
N PRO A 213 0.01 -31.53 -8.08
CA PRO A 213 1.14 -31.96 -7.27
C PRO A 213 2.04 -30.79 -6.91
N VAL A 214 2.44 -30.73 -5.65
CA VAL A 214 3.31 -29.68 -5.10
C VAL A 214 4.41 -30.32 -4.27
N GLU A 215 5.63 -29.83 -4.46
CA GLU A 215 6.75 -30.06 -3.54
C GLU A 215 7.21 -28.72 -2.99
N ILE A 216 7.20 -28.59 -1.66
CA ILE A 216 7.67 -27.38 -0.94
C ILE A 216 8.90 -27.77 -0.15
N ARG A 217 9.96 -26.97 -0.30
CA ARG A 217 11.19 -27.07 0.47
C ARG A 217 11.43 -25.75 1.17
N VAL A 218 11.51 -25.79 2.48
CA VAL A 218 11.85 -24.63 3.30
C VAL A 218 13.31 -24.77 3.71
N GLY A 219 14.13 -23.83 3.25
CA GLY A 219 15.55 -23.83 3.58
C GLY A 219 15.77 -23.66 5.07
N GLY A 220 16.45 -24.59 5.69
CA GLY A 220 16.91 -24.48 7.06
C GLY A 220 18.05 -23.46 7.20
N THR A 221 18.25 -22.96 8.40
CA THR A 221 19.49 -22.26 8.77
C THR A 221 20.67 -23.26 8.75
N LYS A 222 21.90 -22.79 8.81
CA LYS A 222 23.08 -23.67 8.82
C LYS A 222 23.07 -24.80 9.88
N GLN A 223 22.12 -24.77 10.80
CA GLN A 223 21.96 -25.70 11.92
C GLN A 223 20.65 -26.50 11.91
N GLU A 224 19.69 -26.15 11.00
CA GLU A 224 18.41 -26.84 10.88
C GLU A 224 18.34 -27.59 9.55
N GLU A 225 17.77 -28.79 9.57
CA GLU A 225 17.51 -29.59 8.37
C GLU A 225 16.46 -28.93 7.47
N GLU A 226 16.61 -29.07 6.15
CA GLU A 226 15.61 -28.63 5.17
C GLU A 226 14.30 -29.38 5.40
N LYS A 227 13.21 -28.64 5.62
CA LYS A 227 11.86 -29.22 5.70
C LYS A 227 11.32 -29.44 4.29
N VAL A 228 10.92 -30.66 3.98
CA VAL A 228 10.33 -31.00 2.68
C VAL A 228 8.92 -31.51 2.88
N TRP A 229 7.97 -30.88 2.19
CA TRP A 229 6.57 -31.31 2.13
C TRP A 229 6.21 -31.66 0.68
N LYS A 230 5.47 -32.76 0.47
CA LYS A 230 4.96 -33.19 -0.83
C LYS A 230 3.51 -33.60 -0.70
N GLY A 231 2.68 -33.16 -1.61
CA GLY A 231 1.26 -33.49 -1.60
C GLY A 231 0.54 -32.92 -2.81
N GLU A 232 -0.77 -32.97 -2.75
CA GLU A 232 -1.65 -32.32 -3.72
C GLU A 232 -2.27 -31.08 -3.08
N ALA A 233 -2.20 -29.95 -3.78
CA ALA A 233 -2.78 -28.69 -3.37
C ALA A 233 -3.81 -28.20 -4.38
N PHE A 234 -4.78 -27.47 -3.88
CA PHE A 234 -5.70 -26.66 -4.67
C PHE A 234 -5.18 -25.23 -4.83
N GLN A 235 -4.45 -24.77 -3.83
CA GLN A 235 -3.84 -23.45 -3.81
C GLN A 235 -2.64 -23.40 -2.87
N VAL A 236 -1.62 -22.65 -3.26
CA VAL A 236 -0.45 -22.32 -2.42
C VAL A 236 -0.31 -20.81 -2.37
N ILE A 237 -0.25 -20.25 -1.17
CA ILE A 237 -0.08 -18.82 -0.93
C ILE A 237 1.22 -18.61 -0.17
N VAL A 238 2.04 -17.67 -0.64
CA VAL A 238 3.27 -17.23 0.02
C VAL A 238 3.06 -15.78 0.44
N GLY A 239 2.80 -15.56 1.72
CA GLY A 239 2.43 -14.27 2.29
C GLY A 239 3.60 -13.55 2.95
N ASN A 240 3.69 -12.26 2.69
CA ASN A 240 4.49 -11.30 3.42
C ASN A 240 3.60 -10.46 4.36
N THR A 241 2.28 -10.46 4.11
CA THR A 241 1.23 -9.91 4.96
C THR A 241 0.13 -10.94 5.21
N ARG A 242 -0.85 -10.59 6.05
CA ARG A 242 -1.85 -11.55 6.54
C ARG A 242 -3.08 -11.69 5.67
N ARG A 243 -3.55 -10.60 5.06
CA ARG A 243 -4.85 -10.55 4.39
C ARG A 243 -4.75 -10.78 2.89
N TYR A 244 -5.67 -11.61 2.42
CA TYR A 244 -5.93 -11.80 1.00
C TYR A 244 -7.32 -11.28 0.67
N GLY A 245 -7.43 -10.22 -0.12
CA GLY A 245 -8.72 -9.56 -0.31
C GLY A 245 -9.41 -9.33 1.06
N VAL A 246 -9.92 -8.23 1.37
CA VAL A 246 -10.60 -8.04 2.67
C VAL A 246 -11.85 -8.92 2.68
N PRO A 247 -12.03 -9.91 3.58
CA PRO A 247 -11.56 -10.04 4.95
C PRO A 247 -10.76 -11.32 5.29
N VAL A 248 -10.27 -12.09 4.33
CA VAL A 248 -9.68 -13.42 4.58
C VAL A 248 -8.21 -13.33 4.95
N GLN A 249 -7.80 -14.01 6.02
CA GLN A 249 -6.39 -14.13 6.43
C GLN A 249 -5.89 -15.53 6.09
N PHE A 250 -5.03 -15.66 5.07
CA PHE A 250 -4.42 -16.94 4.71
C PHE A 250 -3.08 -17.16 5.43
N THR A 251 -2.36 -16.11 5.71
CA THR A 251 -1.05 -16.15 6.35
C THR A 251 -1.08 -15.34 7.66
N PRO A 252 -1.76 -15.87 8.71
CA PRO A 252 -2.07 -15.12 9.92
C PRO A 252 -0.84 -14.76 10.77
N ASN A 253 0.27 -15.48 10.60
CA ASN A 253 1.51 -15.27 11.34
C ASN A 253 2.58 -14.51 10.53
N ALA A 254 2.22 -13.97 9.35
CA ALA A 254 3.12 -13.15 8.57
C ALA A 254 3.34 -11.79 9.25
N TYR A 255 4.61 -11.34 9.30
CA TYR A 255 5.04 -10.05 9.81
C TYR A 255 5.98 -9.37 8.84
N LEU A 256 5.86 -8.05 8.74
CA LEU A 256 6.64 -7.21 7.81
C LEU A 256 8.10 -6.97 8.23
N ASP A 257 8.53 -7.51 9.37
CA ASP A 257 9.87 -7.29 9.94
C ASP A 257 10.50 -8.56 10.54
N SER A 258 9.89 -9.73 10.30
CA SER A 258 10.40 -11.03 10.77
C SER A 258 11.59 -11.56 9.96
N GLY A 259 11.74 -11.12 8.71
CA GLY A 259 12.68 -11.71 7.75
C GLY A 259 12.21 -13.05 7.18
N LEU A 260 10.93 -13.41 7.37
CA LEU A 260 10.33 -14.67 6.94
C LEU A 260 9.11 -14.41 6.05
N LEU A 261 8.83 -15.37 5.17
CA LEU A 261 7.57 -15.51 4.45
C LEU A 261 6.78 -16.68 5.03
N GLU A 262 5.47 -16.53 5.16
CA GLU A 262 4.59 -17.61 5.59
C GLU A 262 3.93 -18.26 4.37
N VAL A 263 3.95 -19.59 4.30
CA VAL A 263 3.28 -20.36 3.25
C VAL A 263 2.03 -21.01 3.83
N CYS A 264 0.90 -20.83 3.16
CA CYS A 264 -0.33 -21.53 3.41
C CYS A 264 -0.64 -22.44 2.20
N VAL A 265 -0.73 -23.73 2.42
CA VAL A 265 -1.13 -24.72 1.42
C VAL A 265 -2.54 -25.16 1.70
N ILE A 266 -3.46 -24.90 0.77
CA ILE A 266 -4.80 -25.47 0.81
C ILE A 266 -4.72 -26.85 0.17
N THR A 267 -4.75 -27.90 1.00
CA THR A 267 -4.65 -29.28 0.53
C THR A 267 -5.94 -29.75 -0.11
N ALA A 268 -5.81 -30.64 -1.11
CA ALA A 268 -6.95 -31.24 -1.77
C ALA A 268 -7.62 -32.26 -0.83
N GLY A 269 -8.80 -31.94 -0.37
CA GLY A 269 -9.73 -32.91 0.15
C GLY A 269 -10.62 -33.49 -0.98
N ASN A 270 -11.59 -34.33 -0.63
CA ASN A 270 -12.63 -34.75 -1.56
C ASN A 270 -13.28 -33.50 -2.19
N THR A 271 -13.47 -33.44 -3.52
CA THR A 271 -13.84 -32.23 -4.30
C THR A 271 -15.02 -31.45 -3.71
N LEU A 272 -16.00 -32.15 -3.14
CA LEU A 272 -17.14 -31.56 -2.41
C LEU A 272 -16.69 -30.86 -1.12
N LYS A 273 -15.76 -31.43 -0.37
CA LYS A 273 -15.22 -30.80 0.87
C LYS A 273 -14.38 -29.57 0.54
N THR A 274 -13.65 -29.56 -0.57
CA THR A 274 -12.86 -28.42 -1.01
C THR A 274 -13.76 -27.23 -1.38
N ILE A 275 -14.91 -27.48 -2.01
CA ILE A 275 -15.91 -26.44 -2.32
C ILE A 275 -16.55 -25.89 -1.03
N GLU A 276 -16.93 -26.76 -0.10
CA GLU A 276 -17.45 -26.34 1.22
C GLU A 276 -16.41 -25.52 1.99
N GLN A 277 -15.13 -25.86 1.85
CA GLN A 277 -14.03 -25.19 2.53
C GLN A 277 -13.72 -23.83 1.93
N ILE A 278 -13.73 -23.68 0.62
CA ILE A 278 -13.58 -22.38 -0.06
C ILE A 278 -14.78 -21.48 0.28
N ALA A 279 -15.99 -22.02 0.27
CA ALA A 279 -17.16 -21.30 0.75
C ALA A 279 -17.05 -20.91 2.24
N SER A 280 -16.51 -21.81 3.08
CA SER A 280 -16.24 -21.57 4.50
C SER A 280 -15.16 -20.48 4.72
N LEU A 281 -14.12 -20.44 3.89
CA LEU A 281 -13.10 -19.38 3.89
C LEU A 281 -13.72 -18.01 3.63
N LEU A 282 -14.66 -17.93 2.69
CA LEU A 282 -15.41 -16.70 2.40
C LEU A 282 -16.30 -16.28 3.59
N PHE A 283 -16.83 -17.25 4.37
CA PHE A 283 -17.71 -16.99 5.52
C PHE A 283 -16.99 -16.91 6.87
N ARG A 284 -15.96 -17.74 7.13
CA ARG A 284 -15.26 -17.84 8.43
C ARG A 284 -14.03 -16.97 8.59
N ARG A 285 -13.54 -16.33 7.52
CA ARG A 285 -12.39 -15.42 7.53
C ARG A 285 -11.02 -16.04 7.86
N ARG A 286 -10.94 -17.37 8.10
CA ARG A 286 -9.69 -18.11 8.33
C ARG A 286 -9.80 -19.50 7.72
N PRO A 287 -8.70 -20.09 7.17
CA PRO A 287 -8.67 -21.49 6.79
C PRO A 287 -8.92 -22.39 8.01
N ASP A 288 -9.64 -23.49 7.81
CA ASP A 288 -9.73 -24.52 8.84
C ASP A 288 -8.40 -25.27 8.90
N ASN A 289 -7.80 -25.37 10.09
CA ASN A 289 -6.52 -26.07 10.30
C ASN A 289 -6.54 -27.55 9.86
N ALA A 290 -7.73 -28.14 9.67
CA ALA A 290 -7.87 -29.51 9.15
C ALA A 290 -7.54 -29.64 7.65
N THR A 291 -7.34 -28.51 6.92
CA THR A 291 -7.18 -28.51 5.46
C THR A 291 -6.15 -27.51 4.96
N ALA A 292 -5.45 -26.85 5.86
CA ALA A 292 -4.37 -25.94 5.55
C ALA A 292 -3.09 -26.38 6.28
N GLU A 293 -2.02 -26.48 5.52
CA GLU A 293 -0.67 -26.70 6.05
C GLU A 293 0.09 -25.37 6.03
N TYR A 294 0.88 -25.11 7.08
CA TYR A 294 1.60 -23.86 7.23
C TYR A 294 3.12 -24.08 7.37
N PHE A 295 3.88 -23.25 6.69
CA PHE A 295 5.33 -23.24 6.76
C PHE A 295 5.81 -21.79 6.79
N ASP A 296 6.92 -21.54 7.44
CA ASP A 296 7.59 -20.23 7.44
C ASP A 296 9.07 -20.39 7.14
N GLY A 297 9.63 -19.44 6.39
CA GLY A 297 11.04 -19.48 6.05
C GLY A 297 11.54 -18.25 5.32
N ALA A 298 12.84 -17.99 5.45
CA ALA A 298 13.50 -16.90 4.73
C ALA A 298 13.70 -17.21 3.25
N SER A 299 13.79 -18.51 2.90
CA SER A 299 13.90 -18.98 1.52
C SER A 299 13.09 -20.25 1.34
N ILE A 300 12.17 -20.22 0.40
CA ILE A 300 11.18 -21.28 0.16
C ILE A 300 11.24 -21.65 -1.33
N THR A 301 11.35 -22.95 -1.61
CA THR A 301 11.31 -23.46 -2.96
C THR A 301 10.02 -24.23 -3.18
N ILE A 302 9.28 -23.90 -4.24
CA ILE A 302 8.00 -24.54 -4.59
C ILE A 302 8.07 -25.05 -6.02
N SER A 303 7.84 -26.36 -6.18
CA SER A 303 7.78 -27.01 -7.48
C SER A 303 6.35 -27.42 -7.79
N VAL A 304 5.82 -26.97 -8.94
CA VAL A 304 4.45 -27.21 -9.40
C VAL A 304 4.44 -27.44 -10.91
N PRO A 305 3.37 -27.99 -11.52
CA PRO A 305 3.22 -28.04 -12.97
C PRO A 305 3.32 -26.65 -13.60
N ALA A 306 3.94 -26.55 -14.76
CA ALA A 306 4.17 -25.29 -15.47
C ALA A 306 2.88 -24.62 -15.97
N SER A 307 1.77 -25.37 -16.03
CA SER A 307 0.43 -24.87 -16.35
C SER A 307 -0.24 -24.10 -15.20
N ILE A 308 0.26 -24.26 -13.98
CA ILE A 308 -0.37 -23.62 -12.81
C ILE A 308 -0.16 -22.12 -12.86
N ALA A 309 -1.29 -21.40 -12.77
CA ALA A 309 -1.30 -19.95 -12.78
C ALA A 309 -0.58 -19.36 -11.55
N LEU A 310 0.11 -18.24 -11.76
CA LEU A 310 0.83 -17.48 -10.72
C LEU A 310 0.32 -16.05 -10.69
N GLN A 311 0.16 -15.49 -9.50
CA GLN A 311 -0.07 -14.07 -9.30
C GLN A 311 0.87 -13.48 -8.25
N LEU A 312 1.13 -12.17 -8.34
CA LEU A 312 1.85 -11.37 -7.34
C LEU A 312 1.02 -10.12 -7.01
N ASP A 313 0.71 -9.91 -5.73
CA ASP A 313 -0.09 -8.78 -5.24
C ASP A 313 -1.40 -8.59 -6.05
N GLY A 314 -2.11 -9.68 -6.39
CA GLY A 314 -3.33 -9.65 -7.19
C GLY A 314 -3.12 -9.36 -8.68
N SER A 315 -1.88 -9.36 -9.17
CA SER A 315 -1.54 -9.16 -10.58
C SER A 315 -1.17 -10.51 -11.22
N PRO A 316 -1.92 -10.99 -12.24
CA PRO A 316 -1.57 -12.21 -12.97
C PRO A 316 -0.18 -12.12 -13.59
N THR A 317 0.58 -13.17 -13.47
CA THR A 317 1.98 -13.23 -13.85
C THR A 317 2.21 -14.43 -14.77
N ARG A 318 2.86 -14.22 -15.90
CA ARG A 318 3.07 -15.28 -16.88
C ARG A 318 4.44 -15.91 -16.68
N LEU A 319 4.49 -17.23 -16.52
CA LEU A 319 5.74 -17.98 -16.36
C LEU A 319 6.77 -17.62 -17.43
N LYS A 320 6.35 -17.47 -18.70
CA LYS A 320 7.24 -17.11 -19.82
C LYS A 320 8.03 -15.81 -19.62
N ASP A 321 7.55 -14.89 -18.79
CA ASP A 321 8.23 -13.62 -18.53
C ASP A 321 9.46 -13.78 -17.62
N TYR A 322 9.57 -14.93 -16.93
CA TYR A 322 10.69 -15.32 -16.05
C TYR A 322 11.68 -16.30 -16.70
N LEU A 323 11.32 -16.86 -17.86
CA LEU A 323 12.13 -17.84 -18.56
C LEU A 323 13.11 -17.17 -19.53
N ASN A 324 14.29 -17.75 -19.68
CA ASN A 324 15.19 -17.41 -20.77
C ASN A 324 14.66 -17.94 -22.12
N LYS A 325 15.32 -17.60 -23.23
CA LYS A 325 14.87 -17.99 -24.56
C LYS A 325 14.81 -19.51 -24.75
N SER A 326 15.84 -20.21 -24.29
CA SER A 326 15.93 -21.70 -24.43
C SER A 326 14.82 -22.40 -23.63
N ASP A 327 14.57 -21.96 -22.38
CA ASP A 327 13.54 -22.54 -21.53
C ASP A 327 12.12 -22.25 -22.08
N ARG A 328 11.90 -21.08 -22.71
CA ARG A 328 10.64 -20.77 -23.41
C ARG A 328 10.39 -21.67 -24.59
N GLU A 329 11.40 -21.85 -25.44
CA GLU A 329 11.33 -22.73 -26.61
C GLU A 329 11.09 -24.18 -26.18
N ALA A 330 11.78 -24.65 -25.15
CA ALA A 330 11.60 -25.98 -24.60
C ALA A 330 10.18 -26.21 -24.05
N LEU A 331 9.64 -25.20 -23.30
CA LEU A 331 8.27 -25.26 -22.76
C LEU A 331 7.22 -25.25 -23.89
N GLN A 332 7.44 -24.45 -24.94
CA GLN A 332 6.53 -24.39 -26.09
C GLN A 332 6.52 -25.67 -26.90
N SER A 333 7.64 -26.41 -26.93
CA SER A 333 7.79 -27.69 -27.63
C SER A 333 7.30 -28.88 -26.82
N ALA A 334 6.94 -28.69 -25.56
CA ALA A 334 6.40 -29.75 -24.71
C ALA A 334 4.96 -30.09 -25.13
N GLU A 335 4.67 -31.36 -25.30
CA GLU A 335 3.33 -31.86 -25.69
C GLU A 335 2.26 -31.53 -24.64
N ASN A 336 2.66 -31.54 -23.36
CA ASN A 336 1.76 -31.23 -22.22
C ASN A 336 2.49 -30.46 -21.14
N ALA A 337 2.07 -29.21 -20.91
CA ALA A 337 2.63 -28.34 -19.87
C ALA A 337 2.36 -28.85 -18.42
N ASP A 338 1.33 -29.68 -18.22
CA ASP A 338 1.03 -30.30 -16.91
C ASP A 338 2.09 -31.32 -16.49
N GLN A 339 2.84 -31.88 -17.43
CA GLN A 339 3.91 -32.81 -17.16
C GLN A 339 5.27 -32.14 -16.93
N VAL A 340 5.38 -30.86 -17.28
CA VAL A 340 6.58 -30.06 -17.04
C VAL A 340 6.48 -29.40 -15.68
N MET A 341 7.44 -29.68 -14.78
CA MET A 341 7.49 -29.03 -13.48
C MET A 341 8.33 -27.75 -13.54
N VAL A 342 7.80 -26.67 -12.97
CA VAL A 342 8.54 -25.43 -12.73
C VAL A 342 8.89 -25.32 -11.27
N THR A 343 10.11 -24.93 -10.99
CA THR A 343 10.59 -24.67 -9.62
C THR A 343 10.74 -23.16 -9.41
N TYR A 344 9.92 -22.61 -8.54
CA TYR A 344 10.01 -21.25 -8.05
C TYR A 344 10.80 -21.20 -6.75
N ARG A 345 11.58 -20.16 -6.57
CA ARG A 345 12.20 -19.80 -5.31
C ARG A 345 11.62 -18.47 -4.83
N PHE A 346 11.18 -18.44 -3.60
CA PHE A 346 10.67 -17.26 -2.91
C PHE A 346 11.64 -16.93 -1.78
N ASP A 347 12.17 -15.71 -1.78
CA ASP A 347 13.08 -15.24 -0.73
C ASP A 347 12.44 -14.05 -0.01
N ALA A 348 12.46 -14.07 1.30
CA ALA A 348 12.24 -12.86 2.09
C ALA A 348 13.44 -11.92 1.88
N MET A 349 13.18 -10.66 1.59
CA MET A 349 14.19 -9.60 1.53
C MET A 349 14.01 -8.68 2.74
N PRO A 350 14.78 -8.90 3.82
CA PRO A 350 14.56 -8.16 5.06
C PRO A 350 14.81 -6.66 4.88
N ARG A 351 13.89 -5.84 5.40
CA ARG A 351 14.00 -4.38 5.45
C ARG A 351 14.36 -3.74 4.11
N ALA A 352 13.87 -4.30 3.01
CA ALA A 352 14.30 -3.96 1.65
C ALA A 352 13.79 -2.62 1.15
N VAL A 353 12.64 -2.15 1.64
CA VAL A 353 12.01 -0.88 1.23
C VAL A 353 11.50 -0.11 2.44
N GLN A 354 11.29 1.19 2.24
CA GLN A 354 10.61 2.05 3.21
C GLN A 354 9.18 2.30 2.74
N VAL A 355 8.22 2.16 3.64
CA VAL A 355 6.81 2.45 3.40
C VAL A 355 6.31 3.50 4.38
N ALA A 356 5.36 4.33 3.95
CA ALA A 356 4.67 5.27 4.80
C ALA A 356 3.58 4.54 5.59
N ILE A 357 3.77 4.42 6.91
CA ILE A 357 2.80 3.80 7.82
C ILE A 357 2.12 4.90 8.63
N PRO A 358 0.77 4.93 8.69
CA PRO A 358 0.05 5.89 9.51
C PRO A 358 0.48 5.83 10.98
N SER A 359 0.69 6.99 11.62
CA SER A 359 1.06 7.05 13.04
C SER A 359 -0.02 6.51 13.98
N THR A 360 -1.25 6.38 13.47
CA THR A 360 -2.41 5.79 14.17
C THR A 360 -2.52 4.28 13.99
N TYR A 361 -1.63 3.66 13.18
CA TYR A 361 -1.67 2.22 12.94
C TYR A 361 -1.24 1.47 14.20
N ASP A 362 -1.99 0.42 14.57
CA ASP A 362 -1.78 -0.38 15.79
C ASP A 362 -0.51 -1.25 15.78
N GLY A 363 0.18 -1.33 14.64
CA GLY A 363 1.40 -2.12 14.50
C GLY A 363 1.18 -3.61 14.36
N ALA A 364 -0.05 -4.10 14.12
CA ALA A 364 -0.37 -5.52 14.08
C ALA A 364 0.46 -6.36 13.08
N LEU A 365 0.96 -5.74 12.00
CA LEU A 365 1.83 -6.40 11.00
C LEU A 365 3.33 -6.40 11.39
N PHE A 366 3.70 -5.90 12.55
CA PHE A 366 5.08 -5.88 13.02
C PHE A 366 5.23 -6.80 14.24
N GLU A 367 6.27 -7.61 14.25
CA GLU A 367 6.62 -8.49 15.37
C GLU A 367 7.15 -7.69 16.57
N LYS A 368 7.92 -6.62 16.27
CA LYS A 368 8.42 -5.71 17.28
C LYS A 368 7.43 -4.57 17.46
N PRO A 369 6.90 -4.36 18.68
CA PRO A 369 6.00 -3.26 18.95
C PRO A 369 6.67 -1.93 18.54
N LEU A 370 5.86 -0.99 18.04
CA LEU A 370 6.30 0.39 17.85
C LEU A 370 6.83 0.87 19.20
N VAL A 371 8.12 1.17 19.29
CA VAL A 371 8.69 1.71 20.53
C VAL A 371 8.05 3.06 20.75
N GLU A 372 7.02 3.10 21.62
CA GLU A 372 6.57 4.33 22.21
C GLU A 372 7.73 4.86 23.07
N GLU A 373 8.52 5.78 22.53
CA GLU A 373 9.24 6.71 23.38
C GLU A 373 8.19 7.54 24.11
N LYS A 374 7.80 7.08 25.30
CA LYS A 374 6.98 7.89 26.21
C LYS A 374 7.70 9.21 26.40
N PRO A 375 7.11 10.36 26.05
CA PRO A 375 7.72 11.64 26.35
C PRO A 375 7.91 11.71 27.86
N LYS A 376 9.15 11.91 28.31
CA LYS A 376 9.44 12.26 29.69
C LYS A 376 8.76 13.61 29.95
N VAL A 377 7.66 13.55 30.65
CA VAL A 377 6.96 14.76 31.14
C VAL A 377 7.87 15.45 32.17
N PRO A 378 8.35 16.67 31.93
CA PRO A 378 9.00 17.42 32.98
C PRO A 378 7.94 17.90 33.96
N LEU A 379 8.18 17.60 35.24
CA LEU A 379 7.45 18.13 36.36
C LEU A 379 7.60 19.66 36.40
N HIS A 380 6.60 20.41 35.94
CA HIS A 380 6.34 21.79 36.35
C HIS A 380 4.84 22.09 36.29
N LYS A 381 4.13 21.50 37.25
CA LYS A 381 2.75 21.88 37.59
C LYS A 381 2.77 22.80 38.82
N GLN A 382 3.17 24.03 38.68
CA GLN A 382 2.93 25.01 39.79
C GLN A 382 3.00 26.49 39.39
N LYS A 383 3.15 26.81 38.08
CA LYS A 383 3.13 28.20 37.60
C LYS A 383 1.96 28.53 36.65
N ALA A 384 1.04 27.58 36.43
CA ALA A 384 -0.09 27.78 35.53
C ALA A 384 -1.34 28.37 36.18
N GLU A 385 -1.45 28.31 37.51
CA GLU A 385 -2.63 28.85 38.22
C GLU A 385 -2.57 30.37 38.46
N ASP A 386 -1.37 30.95 38.59
CA ASP A 386 -1.24 32.41 38.79
C ASP A 386 -1.35 33.22 37.48
N ALA A 387 -1.10 32.59 36.31
CA ALA A 387 -1.27 33.23 35.01
C ALA A 387 -2.74 33.27 34.55
N PHE A 388 -3.56 32.35 35.02
CA PHE A 388 -4.97 32.23 34.63
C PHE A 388 -5.85 33.34 35.20
N GLN A 389 -5.50 33.91 36.37
CA GLN A 389 -6.29 34.97 37.04
C GLN A 389 -6.00 36.34 36.45
N GLN A 390 -4.81 36.58 35.87
CA GLN A 390 -4.49 37.85 35.20
C GLN A 390 -5.06 37.98 33.78
N ASP A 391 -5.36 36.83 33.11
CA ASP A 391 -5.95 36.84 31.78
C ASP A 391 -7.47 37.11 31.78
N LEU A 392 -8.17 36.86 32.88
CA LEU A 392 -9.63 37.09 32.97
C LEU A 392 -10.03 38.56 32.92
N ASP A 393 -9.20 39.46 33.46
CA ASP A 393 -9.48 40.92 33.49
C ASP A 393 -9.21 41.57 32.11
N HIS A 394 -8.43 40.92 31.24
CA HIS A 394 -8.13 41.42 29.88
C HIS A 394 -9.17 40.99 28.84
N VAL A 395 -10.01 40.00 29.17
CA VAL A 395 -10.96 39.38 28.23
C VAL A 395 -12.17 40.28 27.92
N GLU A 396 -12.60 41.13 28.84
CA GLU A 396 -13.78 42.01 28.64
C GLU A 396 -13.49 43.18 27.68
N GLU A 397 -12.28 43.73 27.67
CA GLU A 397 -11.90 44.83 26.79
C GLU A 397 -11.68 44.37 25.35
N VAL A 398 -11.19 43.13 25.17
CA VAL A 398 -10.93 42.52 23.86
C VAL A 398 -12.21 42.09 23.13
N GLN A 399 -13.29 41.80 23.83
CA GLN A 399 -14.56 41.37 23.24
C GLN A 399 -15.29 42.45 22.42
N HIS A 400 -15.11 43.73 22.74
CA HIS A 400 -15.78 44.81 22.01
C HIS A 400 -15.08 45.17 20.69
N GLU A 401 -13.73 45.14 20.65
CA GLU A 401 -12.95 45.32 19.41
C GLU A 401 -13.08 44.14 18.47
N SER A 402 -13.32 42.92 18.97
CA SER A 402 -13.41 41.71 18.20
C SER A 402 -14.61 41.65 17.25
N ARG A 403 -15.76 42.30 17.61
CA ARG A 403 -16.98 42.23 16.79
C ARG A 403 -16.89 43.05 15.48
N GLU A 404 -16.26 44.21 15.51
CA GLU A 404 -16.03 45.01 14.29
C GLU A 404 -14.96 44.41 13.41
N GLN A 405 -13.90 43.85 14.02
CA GLN A 405 -12.86 43.16 13.29
C GLN A 405 -13.39 41.86 12.65
N ILE A 406 -14.29 41.12 13.29
CA ILE A 406 -14.92 39.94 12.73
C ILE A 406 -15.81 40.28 11.54
N ALA A 407 -16.56 41.39 11.59
CA ALA A 407 -17.37 41.84 10.46
C ALA A 407 -16.52 42.18 9.22
N THR A 408 -15.34 42.79 9.42
CA THR A 408 -14.35 43.07 8.37
C THR A 408 -13.70 41.77 7.86
N LEU A 409 -13.43 40.81 8.74
CA LEU A 409 -12.90 39.51 8.46
C LEU A 409 -13.86 38.63 7.62
N LEU A 410 -15.15 38.74 7.88
CA LEU A 410 -16.20 38.06 7.10
C LEU A 410 -16.29 38.58 5.67
N ALA A 411 -15.85 39.83 5.40
CA ALA A 411 -15.81 40.43 4.09
C ALA A 411 -14.59 39.99 3.26
N ASP A 412 -13.41 39.78 3.90
CA ASP A 412 -12.14 39.54 3.22
C ASP A 412 -11.59 38.11 3.36
N GLY A 413 -12.20 37.28 4.20
CA GLY A 413 -11.76 35.91 4.45
C GLY A 413 -12.23 34.90 3.40
N HIS A 414 -11.47 33.81 3.26
CA HIS A 414 -11.88 32.68 2.44
C HIS A 414 -12.87 31.80 3.20
N GLN A 415 -14.11 31.74 2.73
CA GLN A 415 -15.11 30.80 3.27
C GLN A 415 -14.75 29.37 2.79
N VAL A 416 -14.37 28.51 3.73
CA VAL A 416 -13.93 27.14 3.43
C VAL A 416 -14.95 26.15 3.97
N THR A 417 -15.41 25.24 3.10
CA THR A 417 -16.18 24.07 3.53
C THR A 417 -15.18 22.93 3.78
N VAL A 418 -15.11 22.45 5.02
CA VAL A 418 -14.17 21.42 5.46
C VAL A 418 -14.48 20.07 4.83
N LYS A 419 -13.47 19.39 4.32
CA LYS A 419 -13.53 17.99 3.87
C LYS A 419 -12.84 17.03 4.85
N GLY A 420 -11.88 17.53 5.62
CA GLY A 420 -11.18 16.75 6.62
C GLY A 420 -10.02 17.52 7.25
N VAL A 421 -9.52 16.99 8.35
CA VAL A 421 -8.41 17.56 9.12
C VAL A 421 -7.37 16.50 9.40
N ALA A 422 -6.09 16.86 9.31
CA ALA A 422 -4.97 16.02 9.73
C ALA A 422 -4.04 16.77 10.67
N SER A 423 -3.54 16.09 11.69
CA SER A 423 -2.43 16.57 12.51
C SER A 423 -1.11 16.24 11.83
N GLN A 424 -0.29 17.24 11.56
CA GLN A 424 1.03 17.05 10.94
C GLN A 424 2.11 16.72 11.97
N SER A 425 1.95 17.16 13.22
CA SER A 425 2.86 16.88 14.34
C SER A 425 2.14 17.07 15.67
N GLN A 426 2.09 16.02 16.46
CA GLN A 426 1.59 16.12 17.84
C GLN A 426 2.49 16.97 18.75
N LYS A 427 3.78 17.14 18.37
CA LYS A 427 4.75 17.95 19.14
C LYS A 427 4.72 19.45 18.80
N GLN A 428 4.14 19.83 17.66
CA GLN A 428 4.15 21.21 17.16
C GLN A 428 2.74 21.77 16.93
N HIS A 429 1.68 21.10 17.35
CA HIS A 429 0.28 21.50 17.17
C HIS A 429 0.00 22.10 15.79
N THR A 430 0.48 21.42 14.74
CA THR A 430 0.29 21.86 13.35
C THR A 430 -0.77 21.00 12.69
N TYR A 431 -1.79 21.64 12.12
CA TYR A 431 -2.92 20.99 11.47
C TYR A 431 -3.01 21.38 9.99
N ILE A 432 -3.49 20.47 9.20
CA ILE A 432 -3.87 20.71 7.81
C ILE A 432 -5.36 20.47 7.68
N ILE A 433 -6.09 21.46 7.21
CA ILE A 433 -7.53 21.38 6.93
C ILE A 433 -7.67 21.32 5.40
N ALA A 434 -8.17 20.23 4.87
CA ALA A 434 -8.59 20.15 3.48
C ALA A 434 -10.02 20.65 3.33
N GLY A 435 -10.30 21.42 2.29
CA GLY A 435 -11.63 21.97 2.07
C GLY A 435 -11.83 22.56 0.68
N THR A 436 -12.96 23.19 0.47
CA THR A 436 -13.30 23.86 -0.79
C THR A 436 -13.75 25.29 -0.53
N VAL A 437 -13.38 26.20 -1.44
CA VAL A 437 -13.81 27.61 -1.44
C VAL A 437 -14.72 27.82 -2.66
N PRO A 438 -15.90 28.44 -2.53
CA PRO A 438 -16.75 28.76 -3.66
C PRO A 438 -16.07 29.79 -4.58
N HIS A 439 -16.19 29.58 -5.89
CA HIS A 439 -15.72 30.57 -6.86
C HIS A 439 -16.76 31.67 -7.01
N GLN A 440 -16.34 32.92 -6.82
CA GLN A 440 -17.25 34.08 -6.75
C GLN A 440 -18.11 34.31 -8.02
N MET A 441 -17.68 33.80 -9.17
CA MET A 441 -18.38 34.07 -10.46
C MET A 441 -19.08 32.87 -11.09
N THR A 442 -18.66 31.63 -10.81
CA THR A 442 -19.20 30.45 -11.51
C THR A 442 -20.02 29.53 -10.61
N GLY A 443 -20.02 29.73 -9.30
CA GLY A 443 -20.65 28.82 -8.35
C GLY A 443 -19.90 27.48 -8.17
N ASP A 444 -18.84 27.25 -8.94
CA ASP A 444 -17.96 26.09 -8.79
C ASP A 444 -17.16 26.19 -7.49
N THR A 445 -16.70 25.06 -6.98
CA THR A 445 -15.84 25.03 -5.80
C THR A 445 -14.39 24.77 -6.18
N THR A 446 -13.47 25.52 -5.60
CA THR A 446 -12.03 25.34 -5.77
C THR A 446 -11.45 24.64 -4.55
N PRO A 447 -10.66 23.55 -4.70
CA PRO A 447 -10.02 22.89 -3.59
C PRO A 447 -8.95 23.78 -2.94
N VAL A 448 -8.88 23.71 -1.62
CA VAL A 448 -7.88 24.42 -0.81
C VAL A 448 -7.39 23.54 0.34
N ALA A 449 -6.18 23.80 0.81
CA ALA A 449 -5.67 23.26 2.05
C ALA A 449 -5.16 24.40 2.93
N LEU A 450 -5.60 24.42 4.19
CA LEU A 450 -5.14 25.38 5.18
C LEU A 450 -4.04 24.76 6.02
N CYS A 451 -2.95 25.51 6.23
CA CYS A 451 -1.98 25.20 7.26
C CYS A 451 -2.29 26.08 8.48
N VAL A 452 -2.47 25.43 9.62
CA VAL A 452 -2.78 26.05 10.91
C VAL A 452 -1.75 25.58 11.92
N ASP A 453 -1.02 26.50 12.51
CA ASP A 453 -0.02 26.26 13.55
C ASP A 453 -0.31 27.12 14.77
N GLU A 454 0.49 27.01 15.81
CA GLU A 454 0.31 27.74 17.07
C GLU A 454 0.30 29.29 16.94
N SER A 455 0.79 29.83 15.81
CA SER A 455 0.76 31.25 15.53
C SER A 455 -0.60 31.76 15.02
N VAL A 456 -1.51 30.83 14.69
CA VAL A 456 -2.81 31.13 14.09
C VAL A 456 -3.83 31.43 15.18
N ILE A 457 -4.49 32.58 15.09
CA ILE A 457 -5.59 32.94 15.98
C ILE A 457 -6.83 32.17 15.56
N ILE A 458 -7.39 31.37 16.47
CA ILE A 458 -8.62 30.63 16.25
C ILE A 458 -9.72 31.19 17.13
N SER A 459 -10.87 31.50 16.55
CA SER A 459 -12.01 32.06 17.28
C SER A 459 -13.34 31.48 16.81
N ARG A 460 -14.35 31.52 17.66
CA ARG A 460 -15.74 31.28 17.25
C ARG A 460 -16.33 32.52 16.59
N ASN A 461 -17.45 32.35 15.89
CA ASN A 461 -18.23 33.46 15.33
C ASN A 461 -18.66 34.50 16.38
N SER A 462 -18.67 34.12 17.66
CA SER A 462 -18.94 35.01 18.80
C SER A 462 -17.76 35.96 19.15
N GLY A 463 -16.57 35.71 18.58
CA GLY A 463 -15.33 36.42 18.92
C GLY A 463 -14.50 35.73 20.01
N GLU A 464 -15.03 34.70 20.66
CA GLU A 464 -14.33 33.92 21.67
C GLU A 464 -13.11 33.24 21.06
N GLN A 465 -11.90 33.46 21.57
CA GLN A 465 -10.72 32.70 21.19
C GLN A 465 -10.79 31.29 21.75
N ILE A 466 -10.46 30.33 20.95
CA ILE A 466 -10.47 28.92 21.30
C ILE A 466 -9.12 28.28 21.04
N SER A 467 -8.88 27.14 21.70
CA SER A 467 -7.65 26.39 21.58
C SER A 467 -7.50 25.76 20.18
N ILE A 468 -6.25 25.61 19.70
CA ILE A 468 -5.94 25.05 18.40
C ILE A 468 -6.36 23.58 18.28
N GLU A 469 -6.44 22.84 19.39
CA GLU A 469 -6.89 21.45 19.42
C GLU A 469 -8.34 21.30 18.94
N MET A 470 -9.18 22.33 19.10
CA MET A 470 -10.58 22.33 18.61
C MET A 470 -10.68 22.15 17.10
N ILE A 471 -9.61 22.39 16.35
CA ILE A 471 -9.55 22.10 14.91
C ILE A 471 -9.75 20.62 14.62
N GLN A 472 -9.32 19.72 15.50
CA GLN A 472 -9.50 18.27 15.34
C GLN A 472 -10.97 17.84 15.42
N GLU A 473 -11.82 18.65 16.06
CA GLU A 473 -13.25 18.37 16.21
C GLU A 473 -14.08 18.80 15.00
N LEU A 474 -13.46 19.50 14.03
CA LEU A 474 -14.14 19.92 12.80
C LEU A 474 -14.57 18.71 11.98
N GLN A 475 -15.87 18.62 11.75
CA GLN A 475 -16.47 17.58 10.93
C GLN A 475 -16.53 17.97 9.46
N GLU A 476 -16.62 16.97 8.58
CA GLU A 476 -16.88 17.21 7.16
C GLU A 476 -18.17 18.00 6.96
N GLY A 477 -18.11 19.00 6.07
CA GLY A 477 -19.22 19.94 5.82
C GLY A 477 -19.22 21.18 6.71
N ALA A 478 -18.39 21.25 7.76
CA ALA A 478 -18.24 22.45 8.57
C ALA A 478 -17.81 23.64 7.70
N LYS A 479 -18.37 24.82 7.97
CA LYS A 479 -18.02 26.06 7.28
C LYS A 479 -17.16 26.91 8.21
N ILE A 480 -15.96 27.23 7.76
CA ILE A 480 -15.01 28.07 8.48
C ILE A 480 -14.58 29.25 7.61
N ILE A 481 -14.10 30.30 8.21
CA ILE A 481 -13.54 31.45 7.50
C ILE A 481 -12.04 31.48 7.81
N ALA A 482 -11.21 31.42 6.78
CA ALA A 482 -9.77 31.43 6.90
C ALA A 482 -9.19 32.71 6.28
N MET A 483 -8.40 33.43 7.03
CA MET A 483 -7.57 34.52 6.54
C MET A 483 -6.16 34.04 6.35
N GLY A 484 -5.57 34.46 5.25
CA GLY A 484 -4.20 34.10 4.92
C GLY A 484 -3.91 34.23 3.44
N LYS A 485 -2.63 34.11 3.11
CA LYS A 485 -2.17 34.22 1.73
C LYS A 485 -2.36 32.89 1.01
N LYS A 486 -3.19 32.87 -0.05
CA LYS A 486 -3.42 31.71 -0.91
C LYS A 486 -2.29 31.56 -1.93
N SER A 487 -1.69 30.38 -2.02
CA SER A 487 -0.70 30.04 -3.03
C SER A 487 -1.36 29.63 -4.36
N LYS A 488 -0.59 29.56 -5.44
CA LYS A 488 -1.03 29.04 -6.75
C LYS A 488 -1.47 27.58 -6.72
N TYR A 489 -1.09 26.82 -5.70
CA TYR A 489 -1.46 25.40 -5.50
C TYR A 489 -2.64 25.22 -4.57
N GLY A 490 -3.38 26.28 -4.24
CA GLY A 490 -4.56 26.19 -3.35
C GLY A 490 -4.21 26.11 -1.87
N VAL A 491 -2.96 26.29 -1.46
CA VAL A 491 -2.58 26.32 -0.04
C VAL A 491 -2.83 27.70 0.55
N ILE A 492 -3.56 27.77 1.66
CA ILE A 492 -3.75 28.97 2.45
C ILE A 492 -2.94 28.80 3.73
N ARG A 493 -1.93 29.65 3.92
CA ARG A 493 -1.27 29.78 5.22
C ARG A 493 -2.13 30.69 6.08
N ALA A 494 -2.89 30.10 6.96
CA ALA A 494 -3.81 30.84 7.81
C ALA A 494 -3.05 31.73 8.80
N THR A 495 -3.54 32.92 8.99
CA THR A 495 -3.16 33.80 10.10
C THR A 495 -4.26 33.87 11.13
N ARG A 496 -5.50 33.66 10.70
CA ARG A 496 -6.68 33.55 11.55
C ARG A 496 -7.69 32.57 10.97
N VAL A 497 -8.37 31.83 11.83
CA VAL A 497 -9.47 30.93 11.47
C VAL A 497 -10.64 31.22 12.37
N VAL A 498 -11.83 31.39 11.77
CA VAL A 498 -13.11 31.55 12.50
C VAL A 498 -13.95 30.32 12.25
N ILE A 499 -14.40 29.67 13.32
CA ILE A 499 -15.16 28.41 13.30
C ILE A 499 -16.61 28.68 13.74
#